data_33fef8a97edd8bc4b406b70212b6b416
#
_entry.id   33fef8a97edd8bc4b406b70212b6b416
#
_cell.length_a   1.000
_cell.length_b   1.000
_cell.length_c   1.000
_cell.angle_alpha   90.00
_cell.angle_beta   90.00
_cell.angle_gamma   90.00
#
_symmetry.space_group_name_H-M   'P 1'
#
loop_
_entity.id
_entity.type
_entity.pdbx_description
1 polymer ?
#
loop_
_entity_poly.entity_id
_entity_poly.type
_entity_poly.pdbx_seq_one_letter_code
_entity_poly.pdbx_strand_id
1 'polypeptide(L)'
;MEPDPARPDEKEGVINPAVARGRDGETYLLPRLVAVGDHSRIGLARVRFDADGKPVGADRLGDALEPREPYECGADGHGGGCEDPRVTYVEPLDRYVMTYVALGPHGARVALAVSDDLRSWQRLGPVNVEPTPDPVYGVDWNAYQDKDGSLFPQPVRGPDGRASLALLHRPMYDADSLPRGVSDPRHSVWISYCALDDMPRGIDSVTRWRHHHQLLTPRYDWEQAWVGGGAPPVPTPYGWLIVYHGVQRRQPRTPHERKPVVYRAGVLIADRDDPRRILYRSPTPLLSPRTPDELDGEQPDAVFPTGLDDRGDGVLDLYYGMADTRIGAARIRIPDQLPE
;
A
#
# COMPACT_ATOMS: atom_id res chain seq x y z
N MET A 1 -16.83 -6.10 1.95
CA MET A 1 -17.39 -5.22 3.01
C MET A 1 -17.95 -3.99 2.33
N GLU A 2 -19.18 -3.60 2.66
CA GLU A 2 -19.88 -2.47 2.05
C GLU A 2 -20.02 -1.33 3.06
N PRO A 3 -20.16 -0.06 2.61
CA PRO A 3 -20.51 1.04 3.47
C PRO A 3 -21.82 0.79 4.22
N ASP A 4 -21.87 1.16 5.50
CA ASP A 4 -23.10 1.13 6.29
C ASP A 4 -23.80 2.50 6.16
N PRO A 5 -25.00 2.58 5.57
CA PRO A 5 -25.70 3.85 5.39
C PRO A 5 -26.01 4.60 6.70
N ALA A 6 -26.02 3.89 7.83
CA ALA A 6 -26.24 4.47 9.16
C ALA A 6 -24.96 5.12 9.73
N ARG A 7 -23.80 4.92 9.12
CA ARG A 7 -22.52 5.44 9.58
C ARG A 7 -22.06 6.64 8.75
N PRO A 8 -22.01 7.85 9.33
CA PRO A 8 -21.57 9.06 8.61
C PRO A 8 -20.13 8.99 8.12
N ASP A 9 -19.26 8.26 8.84
CA ASP A 9 -17.85 8.04 8.55
C ASP A 9 -17.58 7.09 7.38
N GLU A 10 -18.59 6.38 6.87
CA GLU A 10 -18.52 5.48 5.72
C GLU A 10 -19.33 5.99 4.51
N LYS A 11 -19.82 7.23 4.56
CA LYS A 11 -20.81 7.74 3.61
C LYS A 11 -20.36 7.70 2.15
N GLU A 12 -19.08 7.94 1.89
CA GLU A 12 -18.49 7.95 0.54
C GLU A 12 -17.76 6.65 0.21
N GLY A 13 -17.40 5.83 1.22
CA GLY A 13 -16.78 4.54 0.95
C GLY A 13 -16.20 3.82 2.16
N VAL A 14 -16.01 2.51 1.98
CA VAL A 14 -15.21 1.64 2.83
C VAL A 14 -14.26 0.88 1.93
N ILE A 15 -12.99 1.30 1.86
CA ILE A 15 -12.09 0.94 0.78
C ILE A 15 -10.68 0.58 1.26
N ASN A 16 -9.86 0.04 0.37
CA ASN A 16 -8.40 -0.09 0.46
C ASN A 16 -7.90 -0.61 1.82
N PRO A 17 -8.34 -1.81 2.28
CA PRO A 17 -8.03 -2.28 3.61
C PRO A 17 -6.60 -2.77 3.72
N ALA A 18 -5.89 -2.42 4.80
CA ALA A 18 -4.83 -3.29 5.27
C ALA A 18 -5.42 -4.60 5.81
N VAL A 19 -4.63 -5.66 5.80
CA VAL A 19 -4.96 -6.91 6.47
C VAL A 19 -3.81 -7.35 7.37
N ALA A 20 -4.12 -7.87 8.54
CA ALA A 20 -3.14 -8.45 9.44
C ALA A 20 -3.76 -9.57 10.28
N ARG A 21 -2.94 -10.57 10.60
CA ARG A 21 -3.32 -11.60 11.56
C ARG A 21 -2.90 -11.14 12.96
N GLY A 22 -3.87 -11.10 13.87
CA GLY A 22 -3.64 -10.75 15.26
C GLY A 22 -2.88 -11.86 16.02
N ARG A 23 -2.31 -11.50 17.17
CA ARG A 23 -1.67 -12.48 18.07
C ARG A 23 -2.67 -13.50 18.65
N ASP A 24 -3.96 -13.21 18.56
CA ASP A 24 -5.09 -14.11 18.89
C ASP A 24 -5.42 -15.11 17.77
N GLY A 25 -4.74 -15.02 16.63
CA GLY A 25 -4.96 -15.86 15.46
C GLY A 25 -6.09 -15.39 14.54
N GLU A 26 -6.84 -14.35 14.91
CA GLU A 26 -7.91 -13.77 14.11
C GLU A 26 -7.34 -12.89 12.97
N THR A 27 -8.07 -12.80 11.87
CA THR A 27 -7.73 -11.91 10.76
C THR A 27 -8.49 -10.61 10.88
N TYR A 28 -7.77 -9.50 10.82
CA TYR A 28 -8.30 -8.15 10.92
C TYR A 28 -8.12 -7.39 9.61
N LEU A 29 -9.15 -6.62 9.25
CA LEU A 29 -9.08 -5.58 8.24
C LEU A 29 -8.96 -4.22 8.93
N LEU A 30 -8.13 -3.37 8.35
CA LEU A 30 -8.06 -1.95 8.70
C LEU A 30 -8.45 -1.16 7.45
N PRO A 31 -9.76 -0.96 7.22
CA PRO A 31 -10.26 -0.25 6.04
C PRO A 31 -10.03 1.26 6.15
N ARG A 32 -9.85 1.93 5.01
CA ARG A 32 -10.09 3.36 4.90
C ARG A 32 -11.60 3.59 4.90
N LEU A 33 -12.09 4.38 5.85
CA LEU A 33 -13.47 4.85 5.95
C LEU A 33 -13.51 6.29 5.41
N VAL A 34 -14.41 6.57 4.47
CA VAL A 34 -14.49 7.86 3.81
C VAL A 34 -15.81 8.54 4.15
N ALA A 35 -15.73 9.61 4.93
CA ALA A 35 -16.84 10.48 5.26
C ALA A 35 -17.06 11.54 4.17
N VAL A 36 -18.21 12.22 4.24
CA VAL A 36 -18.56 13.32 3.32
C VAL A 36 -17.44 14.35 3.26
N GLY A 37 -17.06 14.76 2.03
CA GLY A 37 -16.01 15.73 1.79
C GLY A 37 -14.61 15.12 1.76
N ASP A 38 -14.50 13.82 1.48
CA ASP A 38 -13.24 13.06 1.39
C ASP A 38 -12.40 13.12 2.69
N HIS A 39 -13.11 13.08 3.84
CA HIS A 39 -12.46 12.95 5.15
C HIS A 39 -12.23 11.48 5.48
N SER A 40 -10.97 11.09 5.58
CA SER A 40 -10.56 9.70 5.74
C SER A 40 -10.06 9.38 7.12
N ARG A 41 -10.45 8.20 7.64
CA ARG A 41 -9.91 7.57 8.85
C ARG A 41 -9.69 6.08 8.61
N ILE A 42 -8.99 5.42 9.51
CA ILE A 42 -8.75 3.99 9.42
C ILE A 42 -9.60 3.30 10.47
N GLY A 43 -10.52 2.44 10.01
CA GLY A 43 -11.34 1.59 10.86
C GLY A 43 -10.62 0.31 11.27
N LEU A 44 -11.28 -0.48 12.13
CA LEU A 44 -10.90 -1.83 12.51
C LEU A 44 -12.11 -2.76 12.35
N ALA A 45 -11.89 -3.90 11.68
CA ALA A 45 -12.91 -4.93 11.54
C ALA A 45 -12.28 -6.33 11.61
N ARG A 46 -13.04 -7.31 12.12
CA ARG A 46 -12.61 -8.72 12.14
C ARG A 46 -13.25 -9.47 10.98
N VAL A 47 -12.45 -10.22 10.23
CA VAL A 47 -12.94 -11.03 9.11
C VAL A 47 -13.76 -12.23 9.63
N ARG A 48 -14.88 -12.49 8.96
CA ARG A 48 -15.66 -13.71 9.15
C ARG A 48 -15.38 -14.67 8.00
N PHE A 49 -15.15 -15.93 8.34
CA PHE A 49 -14.92 -17.00 7.38
C PHE A 49 -16.08 -17.99 7.39
N ASP A 50 -16.34 -18.61 6.25
CA ASP A 50 -17.24 -19.77 6.15
C ASP A 50 -16.55 -21.08 6.60
N ALA A 51 -17.27 -22.19 6.50
CA ALA A 51 -16.75 -23.52 6.86
C ALA A 51 -15.55 -23.97 5.99
N ASP A 52 -15.43 -23.42 4.77
CA ASP A 52 -14.32 -23.69 3.84
C ASP A 52 -13.14 -22.72 4.04
N GLY A 53 -13.21 -21.86 5.05
CA GLY A 53 -12.20 -20.84 5.35
C GLY A 53 -12.13 -19.74 4.31
N LYS A 54 -13.23 -19.45 3.57
CA LYS A 54 -13.31 -18.30 2.67
C LYS A 54 -13.84 -17.08 3.41
N PRO A 55 -13.30 -15.87 3.15
CA PRO A 55 -13.83 -14.65 3.75
C PRO A 55 -15.24 -14.36 3.20
N VAL A 56 -16.22 -14.19 4.10
CA VAL A 56 -17.63 -13.95 3.75
C VAL A 56 -18.17 -12.63 4.30
N GLY A 57 -17.36 -11.88 5.04
CA GLY A 57 -17.75 -10.60 5.62
C GLY A 57 -16.78 -10.15 6.70
N ALA A 58 -17.10 -9.03 7.36
CA ALA A 58 -16.32 -8.53 8.47
C ALA A 58 -17.21 -7.85 9.51
N ASP A 59 -16.86 -8.00 10.79
CA ASP A 59 -17.51 -7.36 11.92
C ASP A 59 -16.75 -6.09 12.30
N ARG A 60 -17.41 -4.93 12.28
CA ARG A 60 -16.82 -3.64 12.66
C ARG A 60 -16.51 -3.61 14.16
N LEU A 61 -15.30 -3.15 14.51
CA LEU A 61 -14.83 -3.09 15.89
C LEU A 61 -14.55 -1.66 16.37
N GLY A 62 -14.73 -0.66 15.51
CA GLY A 62 -14.46 0.74 15.77
C GLY A 62 -13.34 1.30 14.89
N ASP A 63 -12.71 2.38 15.37
CA ASP A 63 -11.63 3.05 14.65
C ASP A 63 -10.25 2.63 15.17
N ALA A 64 -9.30 2.45 14.26
CA ALA A 64 -7.90 2.21 14.57
C ALA A 64 -7.10 3.52 14.62
N LEU A 65 -7.36 4.43 13.66
CA LEU A 65 -6.61 5.69 13.56
C LEU A 65 -7.51 6.80 13.00
N GLU A 66 -7.82 7.78 13.84
CA GLU A 66 -8.53 9.01 13.43
C GLU A 66 -7.53 10.13 13.15
N PRO A 67 -7.76 11.03 12.17
CA PRO A 67 -6.89 12.18 11.93
C PRO A 67 -6.86 13.10 13.16
N ARG A 68 -5.67 13.48 13.60
CA ARG A 68 -5.50 14.43 14.72
C ARG A 68 -4.22 15.25 14.64
N GLU A 69 -3.22 14.75 13.93
CA GLU A 69 -1.96 15.46 13.79
C GLU A 69 -2.04 16.50 12.65
N PRO A 70 -1.31 17.61 12.73
CA PRO A 70 -1.36 18.64 11.70
C PRO A 70 -1.09 18.13 10.27
N TYR A 71 -0.28 17.10 10.14
CA TYR A 71 0.04 16.49 8.84
C TYR A 71 -1.03 15.52 8.32
N GLU A 72 -2.09 15.25 9.11
CA GLU A 72 -3.25 14.43 8.74
C GLU A 72 -4.51 15.27 8.46
N CYS A 73 -4.49 16.54 8.77
CA CYS A 73 -5.66 17.42 8.66
C CYS A 73 -5.53 18.31 7.43
N GLY A 74 -6.52 18.25 6.54
CA GLY A 74 -6.56 19.08 5.34
C GLY A 74 -6.51 20.59 5.67
N ALA A 75 -6.10 21.40 4.70
CA ALA A 75 -6.14 22.83 4.83
C ALA A 75 -7.59 23.30 4.98
N ASP A 76 -7.83 24.24 5.89
CA ASP A 76 -9.16 24.85 6.13
C ASP A 76 -10.27 23.85 6.51
N GLY A 77 -9.91 22.65 7.00
CA GLY A 77 -10.85 21.62 7.42
C GLY A 77 -11.58 20.93 6.27
N HIS A 78 -11.09 21.07 5.04
CA HIS A 78 -11.62 20.38 3.86
C HIS A 78 -10.69 19.24 3.42
N GLY A 79 -11.24 18.04 3.30
CA GLY A 79 -10.52 16.84 2.91
C GLY A 79 -9.43 16.45 3.92
N GLY A 80 -8.60 15.53 3.52
CA GLY A 80 -7.48 15.05 4.33
C GLY A 80 -7.82 13.84 5.19
N GLY A 81 -6.84 13.42 5.96
CA GLY A 81 -7.04 12.30 6.87
C GLY A 81 -5.94 11.25 6.83
N CYS A 82 -6.28 10.10 7.36
CA CYS A 82 -5.49 8.88 7.32
C CYS A 82 -6.05 7.97 6.24
N GLU A 83 -5.27 7.75 5.15
CA GLU A 83 -5.72 7.01 3.97
C GLU A 83 -4.89 5.74 3.75
N ASP A 84 -5.50 4.79 3.03
CA ASP A 84 -4.87 3.65 2.38
C ASP A 84 -3.82 2.93 3.25
N PRO A 85 -4.19 2.38 4.40
CA PRO A 85 -3.24 1.72 5.29
C PRO A 85 -2.65 0.45 4.67
N ARG A 86 -1.41 0.12 5.03
CA ARG A 86 -0.80 -1.21 4.89
C ARG A 86 -0.26 -1.59 6.27
N VAL A 87 -0.48 -2.81 6.68
CA VAL A 87 0.02 -3.31 7.98
C VAL A 87 0.93 -4.50 7.77
N THR A 88 2.10 -4.43 8.37
CA THR A 88 3.09 -5.50 8.36
C THR A 88 3.51 -5.81 9.79
N TYR A 89 3.50 -7.09 10.16
CA TYR A 89 4.22 -7.50 11.35
C TYR A 89 5.71 -7.56 11.02
N VAL A 90 6.47 -6.63 11.58
CA VAL A 90 7.90 -6.47 11.30
C VAL A 90 8.70 -7.25 12.34
N GLU A 91 9.21 -8.43 11.96
CA GLU A 91 9.86 -9.38 12.86
C GLU A 91 10.98 -8.76 13.73
N PRO A 92 11.92 -7.96 13.19
CA PRO A 92 12.98 -7.35 14.02
C PRO A 92 12.48 -6.37 15.07
N LEU A 93 11.28 -5.85 14.92
CA LEU A 93 10.66 -4.92 15.85
C LEU A 93 9.73 -5.61 16.85
N ASP A 94 9.33 -6.85 16.56
CA ASP A 94 8.27 -7.60 17.27
C ASP A 94 6.97 -6.78 17.39
N ARG A 95 6.62 -6.02 16.31
CA ARG A 95 5.48 -5.09 16.28
C ARG A 95 4.77 -5.08 14.93
N TYR A 96 3.51 -4.76 14.97
CA TYR A 96 2.78 -4.33 13.78
C TYR A 96 3.19 -2.90 13.43
N VAL A 97 3.56 -2.70 12.18
CA VAL A 97 3.83 -1.37 11.64
C VAL A 97 2.79 -1.08 10.56
N MET A 98 2.06 0.00 10.75
CA MET A 98 1.17 0.56 9.74
C MET A 98 1.92 1.62 8.97
N THR A 99 1.97 1.50 7.66
CA THR A 99 2.19 2.62 6.74
C THR A 99 0.83 3.13 6.29
N TYR A 100 0.64 4.43 6.24
CA TYR A 100 -0.58 5.06 5.74
C TYR A 100 -0.27 6.36 5.04
N VAL A 101 -1.19 6.85 4.23
CA VAL A 101 -1.08 8.18 3.67
C VAL A 101 -1.67 9.19 4.65
N ALA A 102 -0.83 10.04 5.18
CA ALA A 102 -1.25 11.24 5.90
C ALA A 102 -1.49 12.36 4.88
N LEU A 103 -2.76 12.68 4.64
CA LEU A 103 -3.14 13.74 3.71
C LEU A 103 -3.41 15.04 4.50
N GLY A 104 -2.45 15.94 4.45
CA GLY A 104 -2.48 17.21 5.17
C GLY A 104 -2.24 18.42 4.28
N PRO A 105 -1.91 19.59 4.87
CA PRO A 105 -1.76 20.87 4.14
C PRO A 105 -0.66 20.84 3.06
N HIS A 106 0.32 19.94 3.22
CA HIS A 106 1.44 19.79 2.28
C HIS A 106 1.24 18.61 1.30
N GLY A 107 0.00 18.16 1.13
CA GLY A 107 -0.34 17.02 0.29
C GLY A 107 -0.08 15.68 0.99
N ALA A 108 -0.06 14.62 0.18
CA ALA A 108 0.08 13.25 0.67
C ALA A 108 1.52 12.94 1.13
N ARG A 109 1.65 12.29 2.30
CA ARG A 109 2.91 11.79 2.85
C ARG A 109 2.72 10.37 3.35
N VAL A 110 3.66 9.48 3.09
CA VAL A 110 3.70 8.20 3.79
C VAL A 110 4.06 8.46 5.25
N ALA A 111 3.21 8.01 6.17
CA ALA A 111 3.44 8.09 7.61
C ALA A 111 3.40 6.71 8.24
N LEU A 112 3.98 6.59 9.43
CA LEU A 112 4.11 5.35 10.17
C LEU A 112 3.39 5.43 11.52
N ALA A 113 2.77 4.30 11.89
CA ALA A 113 2.31 4.04 13.25
C ALA A 113 2.63 2.59 13.65
N VAL A 114 2.80 2.34 14.94
CA VAL A 114 3.11 1.01 15.49
C VAL A 114 2.10 0.56 16.50
N SER A 115 1.90 -0.76 16.60
CA SER A 115 0.95 -1.38 17.51
C SER A 115 1.46 -2.73 17.99
N ASP A 116 1.07 -3.12 19.22
CA ASP A 116 1.27 -4.46 19.76
C ASP A 116 0.05 -5.37 19.54
N ASP A 117 -1.15 -4.78 19.30
CA ASP A 117 -2.45 -5.46 19.38
C ASP A 117 -3.40 -5.18 18.21
N LEU A 118 -2.99 -4.40 17.20
CA LEU A 118 -3.78 -3.90 16.06
C LEU A 118 -4.92 -2.94 16.45
N ARG A 119 -5.10 -2.64 17.72
CA ARG A 119 -6.19 -1.79 18.28
C ARG A 119 -5.70 -0.42 18.68
N SER A 120 -4.55 -0.38 19.36
CA SER A 120 -3.95 0.84 19.88
C SER A 120 -2.71 1.18 19.05
N TRP A 121 -2.69 2.37 18.45
CA TRP A 121 -1.64 2.78 17.53
C TRP A 121 -0.87 3.99 18.04
N GLN A 122 0.44 3.85 18.14
CA GLN A 122 1.37 4.95 18.40
C GLN A 122 1.89 5.49 17.06
N ARG A 123 1.61 6.75 16.76
CA ARG A 123 2.16 7.43 15.58
C ARG A 123 3.66 7.65 15.75
N LEU A 124 4.40 7.39 14.67
CA LEU A 124 5.83 7.75 14.56
C LEU A 124 6.02 9.00 13.69
N GLY A 125 5.01 9.35 12.88
CA GLY A 125 5.03 10.50 11.99
C GLY A 125 5.39 10.16 10.54
N PRO A 126 5.52 11.21 9.69
CA PRO A 126 5.87 11.05 8.30
C PRO A 126 7.26 10.42 8.10
N VAL A 127 7.38 9.63 7.04
CA VAL A 127 8.65 9.11 6.54
C VAL A 127 9.55 10.27 6.13
N ASN A 128 10.78 10.24 6.57
CA ASN A 128 11.83 11.16 6.16
C ASN A 128 12.82 10.43 5.25
N VAL A 129 12.85 10.85 4.00
CA VAL A 129 13.77 10.34 2.99
C VAL A 129 15.07 11.12 3.09
N GLU A 130 16.05 10.57 3.81
CA GLU A 130 17.34 11.25 4.01
C GLU A 130 18.14 11.30 2.69
N PRO A 131 18.78 12.43 2.39
CA PRO A 131 19.68 12.49 1.25
C PRO A 131 20.77 11.43 1.37
N THR A 132 20.94 10.63 0.34
CA THR A 132 22.09 9.71 0.28
C THR A 132 23.34 10.47 -0.11
N PRO A 133 24.54 10.01 0.30
CA PRO A 133 25.80 10.56 -0.17
C PRO A 133 25.97 10.43 -1.69
N ASP A 134 25.20 9.56 -2.30
CA ASP A 134 25.21 9.38 -3.76
C ASP A 134 24.38 10.50 -4.40
N PRO A 135 25.00 11.38 -5.21
CA PRO A 135 24.32 12.52 -5.82
C PRO A 135 23.40 12.13 -6.98
N VAL A 136 23.05 10.84 -7.14
CA VAL A 136 22.36 10.33 -8.33
C VAL A 136 21.10 11.13 -8.64
N TYR A 137 20.31 11.46 -7.63
CA TYR A 137 19.03 12.12 -7.85
C TYR A 137 19.05 13.64 -7.66
N GLY A 138 19.92 14.16 -6.80
CA GLY A 138 20.16 15.60 -6.61
C GLY A 138 18.94 16.41 -6.13
N VAL A 139 17.96 15.75 -5.50
CA VAL A 139 16.70 16.36 -5.04
C VAL A 139 16.40 15.98 -3.60
N ASP A 140 15.58 16.80 -2.95
CA ASP A 140 14.97 16.44 -1.68
C ASP A 140 13.65 15.68 -1.94
N TRP A 141 13.66 14.38 -1.70
CA TRP A 141 12.49 13.53 -1.88
C TRP A 141 11.32 13.94 -0.97
N ASN A 142 11.60 14.58 0.17
CA ASN A 142 10.56 15.06 1.07
C ASN A 142 9.78 16.26 0.51
N ALA A 143 10.23 16.87 -0.59
CA ALA A 143 9.48 17.91 -1.30
C ALA A 143 8.33 17.36 -2.15
N TYR A 144 8.37 16.08 -2.51
CA TYR A 144 7.31 15.44 -3.31
C TYR A 144 6.25 14.79 -2.44
N GLN A 145 5.03 14.72 -2.94
CA GLN A 145 4.01 13.85 -2.37
C GLN A 145 4.44 12.40 -2.51
N ASP A 146 4.03 11.54 -1.56
CA ASP A 146 4.39 10.13 -1.53
C ASP A 146 3.21 9.29 -1.04
N LYS A 147 2.97 8.15 -1.71
CA LYS A 147 1.86 7.23 -1.43
C LYS A 147 2.32 5.77 -1.50
N ASP A 148 1.38 4.86 -1.26
CA ASP A 148 1.53 3.40 -1.45
C ASP A 148 2.66 2.77 -0.62
N GLY A 149 2.92 3.32 0.57
CA GLY A 149 3.92 2.78 1.48
C GLY A 149 3.58 1.34 1.91
N SER A 150 4.57 0.42 1.84
CA SER A 150 4.45 -0.92 2.44
C SER A 150 5.81 -1.48 2.84
N LEU A 151 5.87 -2.19 3.96
CA LEU A 151 7.11 -2.72 4.52
C LEU A 151 7.28 -4.21 4.23
N PHE A 152 8.52 -4.63 4.08
CA PHE A 152 8.87 -6.06 4.14
C PHE A 152 8.82 -6.54 5.59
N PRO A 153 8.26 -7.75 5.86
CA PRO A 153 8.15 -8.28 7.23
C PRO A 153 9.48 -8.69 7.85
N GLN A 154 10.47 -9.01 7.01
CA GLN A 154 11.79 -9.48 7.40
C GLN A 154 12.88 -8.60 6.81
N PRO A 155 14.08 -8.55 7.44
CA PRO A 155 15.19 -7.81 6.89
C PRO A 155 15.62 -8.32 5.52
N VAL A 156 16.07 -7.39 4.70
CA VAL A 156 16.70 -7.66 3.41
C VAL A 156 18.12 -7.07 3.40
N ARG A 157 18.90 -7.40 2.42
CA ARG A 157 20.23 -6.82 2.23
C ARG A 157 20.10 -5.45 1.58
N GLY A 158 20.47 -4.39 2.31
CA GLY A 158 20.54 -3.03 1.77
C GLY A 158 21.66 -2.87 0.73
N PRO A 159 21.65 -1.75 -0.03
CA PRO A 159 22.68 -1.47 -1.04
C PRO A 159 24.10 -1.36 -0.49
N ASP A 160 24.23 -1.00 0.79
CA ASP A 160 25.50 -0.93 1.53
C ASP A 160 25.92 -2.29 2.14
N GLY A 161 25.17 -3.34 1.86
CA GLY A 161 25.43 -4.71 2.34
C GLY A 161 24.92 -5.01 3.75
N ARG A 162 24.34 -4.02 4.48
CA ARG A 162 23.81 -4.20 5.82
C ARG A 162 22.41 -4.82 5.82
N ALA A 163 22.06 -5.55 6.89
CA ALA A 163 20.69 -5.98 7.11
C ALA A 163 19.80 -4.74 7.37
N SER A 164 18.72 -4.63 6.61
CA SER A 164 17.89 -3.43 6.60
C SER A 164 16.41 -3.78 6.53
N LEU A 165 15.57 -2.94 7.14
CA LEU A 165 14.17 -2.86 6.77
C LEU A 165 14.07 -2.26 5.35
N ALA A 166 13.08 -2.69 4.58
CA ALA A 166 12.80 -2.13 3.26
C ALA A 166 11.36 -1.59 3.19
N LEU A 167 11.23 -0.42 2.57
CA LEU A 167 9.96 0.27 2.33
C LEU A 167 9.75 0.41 0.83
N LEU A 168 8.65 -0.12 0.33
CA LEU A 168 8.12 0.24 -0.98
C LEU A 168 7.28 1.51 -0.85
N HIS A 169 7.42 2.43 -1.80
CA HIS A 169 6.65 3.68 -1.82
C HIS A 169 6.58 4.25 -3.24
N ARG A 170 5.80 5.29 -3.47
CA ARG A 170 5.61 5.90 -4.78
C ARG A 170 5.66 7.42 -4.70
N PRO A 171 6.86 8.01 -4.77
CA PRO A 171 7.01 9.47 -4.89
C PRO A 171 6.34 9.98 -6.16
N MET A 172 5.64 11.11 -6.03
CA MET A 172 4.85 11.71 -7.11
C MET A 172 5.57 12.96 -7.63
N TYR A 173 6.59 12.74 -8.44
CA TYR A 173 7.34 13.82 -9.12
C TYR A 173 6.66 14.24 -10.43
N ASP A 174 6.88 15.48 -10.85
CA ASP A 174 6.35 15.99 -12.11
C ASP A 174 7.18 15.50 -13.30
N ALA A 175 6.47 15.11 -14.36
CA ALA A 175 7.12 14.63 -15.60
C ALA A 175 8.00 15.71 -16.25
N ASP A 176 7.68 16.99 -16.04
CA ASP A 176 8.42 18.13 -16.61
C ASP A 176 9.65 18.53 -15.80
N SER A 177 9.81 18.01 -14.57
CA SER A 177 10.92 18.30 -13.67
C SER A 177 11.49 17.04 -13.02
N LEU A 178 11.95 16.12 -13.88
CA LEU A 178 12.45 14.83 -13.41
C LEU A 178 13.72 14.99 -12.56
N PRO A 179 13.79 14.31 -11.41
CA PRO A 179 15.03 14.18 -10.67
C PRO A 179 16.11 13.50 -11.53
N ARG A 180 17.37 13.95 -11.38
CA ARG A 180 18.48 13.34 -12.10
C ARG A 180 18.57 11.85 -11.80
N GLY A 181 18.75 11.00 -12.81
CA GLY A 181 18.89 9.55 -12.66
C GLY A 181 17.58 8.78 -12.59
N VAL A 182 16.42 9.45 -12.64
CA VAL A 182 15.13 8.78 -12.84
C VAL A 182 15.08 8.25 -14.26
N SER A 183 14.84 6.94 -14.41
CA SER A 183 14.87 6.27 -15.72
C SER A 183 13.53 6.34 -16.46
N ASP A 184 12.42 6.48 -15.75
CA ASP A 184 11.08 6.56 -16.30
C ASP A 184 10.33 7.76 -15.69
N PRO A 185 9.76 8.68 -16.52
CA PRO A 185 9.06 9.87 -16.04
C PRO A 185 7.70 9.55 -15.40
N ARG A 186 7.17 8.36 -15.62
CA ARG A 186 5.89 7.94 -15.05
C ARG A 186 6.06 7.55 -13.59
N HIS A 187 5.04 7.78 -12.77
CA HIS A 187 5.05 7.36 -11.38
C HIS A 187 5.32 5.86 -11.27
N SER A 188 6.23 5.50 -10.41
CA SER A 188 6.86 4.19 -10.31
C SER A 188 6.96 3.77 -8.86
N VAL A 189 7.09 2.46 -8.60
CA VAL A 189 7.38 1.96 -7.25
C VAL A 189 8.87 2.11 -6.97
N TRP A 190 9.19 2.68 -5.83
CA TRP A 190 10.53 2.86 -5.30
C TRP A 190 10.75 1.95 -4.09
N ILE A 191 12.00 1.67 -3.79
CA ILE A 191 12.41 0.96 -2.58
C ILE A 191 13.45 1.79 -1.84
N SER A 192 13.26 1.90 -0.53
CA SER A 192 14.14 2.63 0.39
C SER A 192 14.49 1.76 1.58
N TYR A 193 15.58 2.05 2.27
CA TYR A 193 16.15 1.19 3.28
C TYR A 193 16.40 1.94 4.59
N CYS A 194 16.14 1.24 5.72
CA CYS A 194 16.54 1.66 7.07
C CYS A 194 17.38 0.53 7.68
N ALA A 195 18.68 0.77 7.88
CA ALA A 195 19.57 -0.26 8.40
C ALA A 195 19.25 -0.59 9.87
N LEU A 196 19.22 -1.87 10.21
CA LEU A 196 18.92 -2.34 11.56
C LEU A 196 19.91 -1.80 12.60
N ASP A 197 21.18 -1.63 12.22
CA ASP A 197 22.21 -1.07 13.09
C ASP A 197 21.98 0.40 13.45
N ASP A 198 21.16 1.12 12.68
CA ASP A 198 20.78 2.51 12.94
C ASP A 198 19.59 2.60 13.92
N MET A 199 18.96 1.47 14.29
CA MET A 199 17.79 1.38 15.16
C MET A 199 18.04 1.40 16.69
N PRO A 200 19.26 1.23 17.25
CA PRO A 200 19.48 1.36 18.68
C PRO A 200 19.08 2.72 19.27
N ARG A 201 18.75 3.68 18.42
CA ARG A 201 18.28 5.03 18.78
C ARG A 201 16.80 5.09 19.16
N GLY A 202 16.10 3.95 19.16
CA GLY A 202 14.68 3.84 19.45
C GLY A 202 13.81 3.65 18.20
N ILE A 203 12.54 3.34 18.44
CA ILE A 203 11.55 3.05 17.38
C ILE A 203 11.37 4.22 16.40
N ASP A 204 11.58 5.46 16.84
CA ASP A 204 11.46 6.66 16.01
C ASP A 204 12.47 6.69 14.86
N SER A 205 13.59 5.94 14.96
CA SER A 205 14.56 5.81 13.86
C SER A 205 13.98 5.14 12.60
N VAL A 206 12.89 4.38 12.74
CA VAL A 206 12.17 3.74 11.62
C VAL A 206 11.54 4.76 10.68
N THR A 207 11.45 6.02 11.04
CA THR A 207 11.00 7.09 10.13
C THR A 207 12.07 7.56 9.15
N ARG A 208 13.35 7.16 9.31
CA ARG A 208 14.49 7.65 8.52
C ARG A 208 14.94 6.62 7.49
N TRP A 209 14.76 6.96 6.21
CA TRP A 209 15.00 6.06 5.08
C TRP A 209 16.06 6.59 4.14
N ARG A 210 16.87 5.69 3.58
CA ARG A 210 18.02 5.99 2.71
C ARG A 210 18.06 5.06 1.50
N HIS A 211 19.02 5.29 0.61
CA HIS A 211 19.30 4.43 -0.54
C HIS A 211 18.10 4.19 -1.45
N HIS A 212 17.49 5.29 -1.90
CA HIS A 212 16.31 5.26 -2.75
C HIS A 212 16.62 4.68 -4.12
N HIS A 213 15.78 3.78 -4.58
CA HIS A 213 15.97 3.10 -5.86
C HIS A 213 14.63 2.93 -6.58
N GLN A 214 14.59 3.34 -7.86
CA GLN A 214 13.41 3.13 -8.71
C GLN A 214 13.34 1.63 -9.05
N LEU A 215 12.39 0.92 -8.43
CA LEU A 215 12.31 -0.54 -8.47
C LEU A 215 11.47 -1.04 -9.64
N LEU A 216 10.27 -0.50 -9.80
CA LEU A 216 9.28 -0.98 -10.75
C LEU A 216 8.72 0.19 -11.54
N THR A 217 8.98 0.20 -12.84
CA THR A 217 8.46 1.17 -13.81
C THR A 217 7.34 0.55 -14.66
N PRO A 218 6.43 1.34 -15.25
CA PRO A 218 5.46 0.85 -16.22
C PRO A 218 6.12 0.13 -17.40
N ARG A 219 5.66 -1.09 -17.71
CA ARG A 219 6.23 -1.93 -18.77
C ARG A 219 5.21 -2.42 -19.77
N TYR A 220 4.01 -2.76 -19.32
CA TYR A 220 2.97 -3.36 -20.14
C TYR A 220 1.86 -2.35 -20.46
N ASP A 221 1.06 -2.61 -21.50
CA ASP A 221 -0.02 -1.69 -21.93
C ASP A 221 -1.00 -1.36 -20.80
N TRP A 222 -1.30 -2.33 -19.95
CA TRP A 222 -2.21 -2.15 -18.83
C TRP A 222 -1.63 -1.33 -17.66
N GLU A 223 -0.35 -0.97 -17.73
CA GLU A 223 0.38 -0.13 -16.78
C GLU A 223 0.79 1.22 -17.36
N GLN A 224 0.42 1.50 -18.58
CA GLN A 224 1.00 2.57 -19.40
C GLN A 224 0.94 3.97 -18.77
N ALA A 225 0.02 4.22 -17.83
CA ALA A 225 -0.06 5.50 -17.14
C ALA A 225 0.91 5.58 -15.96
N TRP A 226 0.86 4.62 -15.06
CA TRP A 226 1.75 4.47 -13.90
C TRP A 226 1.60 3.11 -13.23
N VAL A 227 2.53 2.83 -12.30
CA VAL A 227 2.44 1.71 -11.36
C VAL A 227 2.60 2.22 -9.93
N GLY A 228 2.01 1.51 -8.97
CA GLY A 228 2.15 1.83 -7.55
C GLY A 228 2.09 0.59 -6.67
N GLY A 229 2.55 0.70 -5.42
CA GLY A 229 2.56 -0.38 -4.46
C GLY A 229 1.16 -0.89 -4.15
N GLY A 230 1.05 -2.18 -3.85
CA GLY A 230 -0.17 -2.83 -3.38
C GLY A 230 -0.05 -3.27 -1.93
N ALA A 231 -0.32 -4.55 -1.68
CA ALA A 231 -0.17 -5.16 -0.37
C ALA A 231 1.30 -5.28 0.07
N PRO A 232 1.58 -5.39 1.37
CA PRO A 232 2.92 -5.73 1.86
C PRO A 232 3.47 -7.01 1.22
N PRO A 233 4.79 -7.07 0.94
CA PRO A 233 5.43 -8.24 0.37
C PRO A 233 5.27 -9.49 1.24
N VAL A 234 5.02 -10.64 0.60
CA VAL A 234 4.90 -11.94 1.27
C VAL A 234 6.07 -12.83 0.90
N PRO A 235 6.74 -13.48 1.88
CA PRO A 235 7.80 -14.43 1.60
C PRO A 235 7.25 -15.71 0.95
N THR A 236 7.92 -16.19 -0.10
CA THR A 236 7.59 -17.43 -0.80
C THR A 236 8.85 -18.27 -1.02
N PRO A 237 8.74 -19.54 -1.41
CA PRO A 237 9.90 -20.35 -1.81
C PRO A 237 10.70 -19.75 -3.00
N TYR A 238 10.09 -18.88 -3.79
CA TYR A 238 10.70 -18.25 -4.98
C TYR A 238 11.34 -16.90 -4.69
N GLY A 239 11.10 -16.29 -3.54
CA GLY A 239 11.50 -14.94 -3.18
C GLY A 239 10.34 -14.17 -2.60
N TRP A 240 10.35 -12.85 -2.74
CA TRP A 240 9.29 -11.96 -2.28
C TRP A 240 8.19 -11.85 -3.32
N LEU A 241 6.99 -12.33 -3.00
CA LEU A 241 5.80 -12.03 -3.80
C LEU A 241 5.34 -10.61 -3.47
N ILE A 242 5.28 -9.77 -4.50
CA ILE A 242 4.84 -8.38 -4.42
C ILE A 242 3.64 -8.21 -5.33
N VAL A 243 2.50 -7.87 -4.74
CA VAL A 243 1.32 -7.43 -5.47
C VAL A 243 1.39 -5.92 -5.60
N TYR A 244 1.11 -5.41 -6.80
CA TYR A 244 1.14 -3.99 -7.12
C TYR A 244 -0.08 -3.62 -7.98
N HIS A 245 -0.34 -2.34 -8.18
CA HIS A 245 -1.34 -1.91 -9.14
C HIS A 245 -0.69 -1.27 -10.37
N GLY A 246 -1.25 -1.56 -11.53
CA GLY A 246 -0.95 -0.89 -12.79
C GLY A 246 -2.18 -0.12 -13.26
N VAL A 247 -1.93 1.02 -13.89
CA VAL A 247 -2.97 1.93 -14.34
C VAL A 247 -2.86 2.22 -15.82
N GLN A 248 -3.98 2.07 -16.50
CA GLN A 248 -4.13 2.32 -17.93
C GLN A 248 -5.10 3.46 -18.18
N ARG A 249 -4.72 4.43 -19.01
CA ARG A 249 -5.67 5.44 -19.52
C ARG A 249 -6.60 4.81 -20.53
N ARG A 250 -7.86 5.25 -20.52
CA ARG A 250 -8.87 4.90 -21.52
C ARG A 250 -9.59 6.15 -22.01
N GLN A 251 -10.41 6.00 -23.02
CA GLN A 251 -11.30 7.10 -23.43
C GLN A 251 -12.37 7.34 -22.35
N PRO A 252 -12.68 8.61 -22.04
CA PRO A 252 -13.73 8.91 -21.08
C PRO A 252 -15.09 8.40 -21.59
N ARG A 253 -15.91 7.83 -20.71
CA ARG A 253 -17.27 7.38 -21.02
C ARG A 253 -18.25 8.54 -21.10
N THR A 254 -17.96 9.61 -20.34
CA THR A 254 -18.73 10.85 -20.33
C THR A 254 -17.79 12.07 -20.40
N PRO A 255 -18.25 13.24 -20.93
CA PRO A 255 -17.41 14.44 -20.97
C PRO A 255 -16.96 14.95 -19.60
N HIS A 256 -17.63 14.51 -18.54
CA HIS A 256 -17.36 14.97 -17.15
C HIS A 256 -16.53 13.97 -16.33
N GLU A 257 -16.13 12.86 -16.91
CA GLU A 257 -15.31 11.86 -16.23
C GLU A 257 -13.90 12.41 -15.95
N ARG A 258 -13.58 12.62 -14.68
CA ARG A 258 -12.34 13.29 -14.27
C ARG A 258 -11.08 12.42 -14.46
N LYS A 259 -11.19 11.10 -14.25
CA LYS A 259 -10.07 10.16 -14.32
C LYS A 259 -10.45 8.92 -15.14
N PRO A 260 -10.40 9.01 -16.48
CA PRO A 260 -10.71 7.88 -17.34
C PRO A 260 -9.56 6.86 -17.36
N VAL A 261 -9.44 6.10 -16.29
CA VAL A 261 -8.39 5.09 -16.10
C VAL A 261 -8.97 3.75 -15.66
N VAL A 262 -8.19 2.69 -15.81
CA VAL A 262 -8.50 1.34 -15.33
C VAL A 262 -7.38 0.92 -14.39
N TYR A 263 -7.71 0.55 -13.15
CA TYR A 263 -6.78 -0.01 -12.20
C TYR A 263 -6.83 -1.54 -12.21
N ARG A 264 -5.68 -2.17 -12.27
CA ARG A 264 -5.54 -3.63 -12.23
C ARG A 264 -4.45 -4.04 -11.25
N ALA A 265 -4.62 -5.20 -10.64
CA ALA A 265 -3.57 -5.79 -9.81
C ALA A 265 -2.57 -6.56 -10.68
N GLY A 266 -1.29 -6.36 -10.43
CA GLY A 266 -0.19 -7.12 -10.98
C GLY A 266 0.55 -7.89 -9.91
N VAL A 267 1.43 -8.81 -10.33
CA VAL A 267 2.26 -9.60 -9.44
C VAL A 267 3.67 -9.74 -9.98
N LEU A 268 4.64 -9.68 -9.08
CA LEU A 268 6.04 -9.97 -9.37
C LEU A 268 6.67 -10.79 -8.24
N ILE A 269 7.78 -11.45 -8.54
CA ILE A 269 8.67 -12.08 -7.56
C ILE A 269 10.00 -11.35 -7.59
N ALA A 270 10.44 -10.88 -6.42
CA ALA A 270 11.75 -10.28 -6.22
C ALA A 270 12.67 -11.24 -5.45
N ASP A 271 13.97 -11.08 -5.66
CA ASP A 271 14.98 -11.88 -4.96
C ASP A 271 14.87 -11.73 -3.44
N ARG A 272 15.11 -12.82 -2.73
CA ARG A 272 14.93 -12.87 -1.27
C ARG A 272 15.90 -11.98 -0.52
N ASP A 273 17.14 -11.95 -0.95
CA ASP A 273 18.21 -11.20 -0.30
C ASP A 273 18.29 -9.76 -0.80
N ASP A 274 18.15 -9.57 -2.12
CA ASP A 274 18.19 -8.25 -2.77
C ASP A 274 16.91 -8.00 -3.59
N PRO A 275 15.87 -7.42 -2.97
CA PRO A 275 14.59 -7.18 -3.65
C PRO A 275 14.66 -6.27 -4.88
N ARG A 276 15.80 -5.60 -5.13
CA ARG A 276 16.01 -4.83 -6.37
C ARG A 276 16.12 -5.74 -7.60
N ARG A 277 16.37 -7.03 -7.40
CA ARG A 277 16.40 -8.02 -8.48
C ARG A 277 15.02 -8.62 -8.66
N ILE A 278 14.32 -8.24 -9.71
CA ILE A 278 13.05 -8.83 -10.11
C ILE A 278 13.34 -10.12 -10.85
N LEU A 279 12.89 -11.26 -10.29
CA LEU A 279 13.09 -12.60 -10.84
C LEU A 279 11.97 -12.98 -11.82
N TYR A 280 10.74 -12.52 -11.55
CA TYR A 280 9.57 -12.75 -12.39
C TYR A 280 8.63 -11.54 -12.31
N ARG A 281 7.97 -11.18 -13.39
CA ARG A 281 6.88 -10.20 -13.44
C ARG A 281 5.84 -10.65 -14.44
N SER A 282 4.59 -10.84 -13.98
CA SER A 282 3.50 -11.27 -14.86
C SER A 282 3.23 -10.24 -15.96
N PRO A 283 3.21 -10.64 -17.23
CA PRO A 283 2.88 -9.75 -18.34
C PRO A 283 1.39 -9.40 -18.39
N THR A 284 0.55 -10.20 -17.74
CA THR A 284 -0.89 -9.99 -17.66
C THR A 284 -1.31 -9.66 -16.22
N PRO A 285 -2.38 -8.88 -16.03
CA PRO A 285 -2.89 -8.60 -14.68
C PRO A 285 -3.29 -9.88 -13.94
N LEU A 286 -2.99 -9.92 -12.64
CA LEU A 286 -3.49 -10.92 -11.71
C LEU A 286 -5.00 -10.79 -11.51
N LEU A 287 -5.48 -9.54 -11.40
CA LEU A 287 -6.89 -9.22 -11.23
C LEU A 287 -7.24 -7.96 -12.04
N SER A 288 -8.40 -8.03 -12.73
CA SER A 288 -8.94 -6.92 -13.51
C SER A 288 -10.40 -6.71 -13.14
N PRO A 289 -10.94 -5.47 -13.21
CA PRO A 289 -12.36 -5.20 -12.96
C PRO A 289 -13.28 -6.03 -13.86
N ARG A 290 -14.25 -6.74 -13.28
CA ARG A 290 -15.20 -7.61 -14.01
C ARG A 290 -16.60 -7.59 -13.42
N THR A 291 -16.72 -7.45 -12.09
CA THR A 291 -18.02 -7.44 -11.42
C THR A 291 -18.65 -6.05 -11.46
N PRO A 292 -19.98 -5.94 -11.34
CA PRO A 292 -20.62 -4.62 -11.27
C PRO A 292 -20.01 -3.70 -10.23
N ASP A 293 -19.65 -4.23 -9.06
CA ASP A 293 -19.05 -3.46 -7.94
C ASP A 293 -17.64 -2.96 -8.23
N GLU A 294 -16.94 -3.57 -9.18
CA GLU A 294 -15.59 -3.15 -9.62
C GLU A 294 -15.66 -2.18 -10.82
N LEU A 295 -16.77 -2.20 -11.55
CA LEU A 295 -16.99 -1.42 -12.77
C LEU A 295 -17.69 -0.10 -12.51
N ASP A 296 -18.42 0.03 -11.38
CA ASP A 296 -19.23 1.20 -11.06
C ASP A 296 -19.01 1.65 -9.61
N GLY A 297 -18.72 2.96 -9.44
CA GLY A 297 -18.42 3.59 -8.16
C GLY A 297 -17.79 4.97 -8.35
N GLU A 298 -17.15 5.49 -7.32
CA GLU A 298 -16.48 6.81 -7.34
C GLU A 298 -15.30 6.82 -8.33
N GLN A 299 -14.51 5.75 -8.36
CA GLN A 299 -13.50 5.50 -9.39
C GLN A 299 -13.88 4.22 -10.15
N PRO A 300 -14.65 4.34 -11.24
CA PRO A 300 -15.04 3.18 -12.05
C PRO A 300 -13.84 2.40 -12.61
N ASP A 301 -14.04 1.10 -12.89
CA ASP A 301 -13.02 0.21 -13.45
C ASP A 301 -11.78 0.06 -12.55
N ALA A 302 -11.99 -0.09 -11.24
CA ALA A 302 -10.86 -0.20 -10.31
C ALA A 302 -10.90 -1.45 -9.43
N VAL A 303 -9.77 -2.17 -9.41
CA VAL A 303 -9.38 -3.11 -8.37
C VAL A 303 -8.05 -2.64 -7.78
N PHE A 304 -8.05 -2.27 -6.50
CA PHE A 304 -6.90 -1.67 -5.83
C PHE A 304 -6.41 -2.58 -4.69
N PRO A 305 -5.36 -3.41 -4.93
CA PRO A 305 -4.92 -4.43 -3.99
C PRO A 305 -4.14 -3.81 -2.84
N THR A 306 -4.57 -4.04 -1.59
CA THR A 306 -3.93 -3.42 -0.42
C THR A 306 -3.62 -4.38 0.73
N GLY A 307 -4.19 -5.58 0.73
CA GLY A 307 -3.97 -6.56 1.78
C GLY A 307 -3.82 -7.98 1.26
N LEU A 308 -2.90 -8.74 1.84
CA LEU A 308 -2.71 -10.17 1.62
C LEU A 308 -2.74 -10.90 2.96
N ASP A 309 -3.60 -11.91 3.09
CA ASP A 309 -3.60 -12.85 4.22
C ASP A 309 -3.06 -14.20 3.75
N ASP A 310 -1.91 -14.61 4.29
CA ASP A 310 -1.33 -15.92 4.01
C ASP A 310 -2.11 -16.99 4.78
N ARG A 311 -2.78 -17.87 4.03
CA ARG A 311 -3.59 -18.96 4.55
C ARG A 311 -2.80 -20.28 4.75
N GLY A 312 -1.53 -20.27 4.36
CA GLY A 312 -0.68 -21.45 4.29
C GLY A 312 -0.84 -22.21 2.96
N ASP A 313 0.05 -23.18 2.74
CA ASP A 313 0.04 -24.08 1.57
C ASP A 313 -0.02 -23.35 0.22
N GLY A 314 0.60 -22.16 0.14
CA GLY A 314 0.63 -21.32 -1.06
C GLY A 314 -0.71 -20.69 -1.42
N VAL A 315 -1.66 -20.63 -0.48
CA VAL A 315 -2.96 -19.97 -0.64
C VAL A 315 -2.93 -18.61 0.04
N LEU A 316 -3.31 -17.57 -0.68
CA LEU A 316 -3.39 -16.20 -0.19
C LEU A 316 -4.81 -15.65 -0.45
N ASP A 317 -5.38 -14.95 0.53
CA ASP A 317 -6.58 -14.14 0.35
C ASP A 317 -6.15 -12.68 0.09
N LEU A 318 -6.42 -12.18 -1.11
CA LEU A 318 -6.17 -10.80 -1.54
C LEU A 318 -7.38 -9.94 -1.23
N TYR A 319 -7.22 -8.90 -0.42
CA TYR A 319 -8.23 -7.90 -0.14
C TYR A 319 -7.92 -6.62 -0.92
N TYR A 320 -8.95 -6.03 -1.51
CA TYR A 320 -8.80 -4.90 -2.43
C TYR A 320 -9.99 -3.95 -2.41
N GLY A 321 -9.74 -2.69 -2.76
CA GLY A 321 -10.79 -1.72 -3.03
C GLY A 321 -11.45 -1.98 -4.38
N MET A 322 -12.79 -1.89 -4.44
CA MET A 322 -13.61 -2.00 -5.63
C MET A 322 -14.22 -0.65 -5.97
N ALA A 323 -13.83 -0.08 -7.12
CA ALA A 323 -14.34 1.19 -7.68
C ALA A 323 -14.40 2.34 -6.66
N ASP A 324 -13.45 2.41 -5.70
CA ASP A 324 -13.37 3.37 -4.59
C ASP A 324 -14.69 3.50 -3.79
N THR A 325 -15.40 2.39 -3.59
CA THR A 325 -16.67 2.37 -2.85
C THR A 325 -16.69 1.31 -1.75
N ARG A 326 -16.18 0.12 -2.03
CA ARG A 326 -16.29 -1.05 -1.15
C ARG A 326 -15.07 -1.96 -1.21
N ILE A 327 -15.06 -3.00 -0.38
CA ILE A 327 -13.96 -3.97 -0.27
C ILE A 327 -14.39 -5.32 -0.82
N GLY A 328 -13.57 -5.86 -1.72
CA GLY A 328 -13.63 -7.23 -2.21
C GLY A 328 -12.54 -8.13 -1.64
N ALA A 329 -12.71 -9.43 -1.85
CA ALA A 329 -11.71 -10.43 -1.55
C ALA A 329 -11.63 -11.46 -2.70
N ALA A 330 -10.42 -11.86 -3.05
CA ALA A 330 -10.14 -12.89 -4.05
C ALA A 330 -9.11 -13.86 -3.50
N ARG A 331 -9.33 -15.17 -3.70
CA ARG A 331 -8.35 -16.18 -3.33
C ARG A 331 -7.40 -16.43 -4.49
N ILE A 332 -6.11 -16.34 -4.23
CA ILE A 332 -5.04 -16.63 -5.19
C ILE A 332 -4.18 -17.79 -4.69
N ARG A 333 -3.52 -18.48 -5.60
CA ARG A 333 -2.63 -19.60 -5.28
C ARG A 333 -1.27 -19.35 -5.92
N ILE A 334 -0.22 -19.50 -5.14
CA ILE A 334 1.15 -19.53 -5.65
C ILE A 334 1.32 -20.85 -6.41
N PRO A 335 1.73 -20.84 -7.67
CA PRO A 335 1.92 -22.08 -8.45
C PRO A 335 3.13 -22.86 -7.95
N ASP A 336 3.15 -24.17 -8.20
CA ASP A 336 4.30 -25.04 -7.86
C ASP A 336 5.56 -24.72 -8.68
N GLN A 337 5.41 -24.05 -9.81
CA GLN A 337 6.49 -23.52 -10.65
C GLN A 337 6.09 -22.16 -11.20
N LEU A 338 7.03 -21.22 -11.22
CA LEU A 338 6.78 -19.93 -11.87
C LEU A 338 6.58 -20.13 -13.38
N PRO A 339 5.64 -19.41 -14.01
CA PRO A 339 5.50 -19.41 -15.47
C PRO A 339 6.81 -18.92 -16.13
N GLU A 340 7.10 -19.46 -17.32
CA GLU A 340 8.25 -19.03 -18.16
C GLU A 340 8.09 -17.60 -18.68
#